data_f15bb8a48d48c78eaa042070c1e37c05
#
_entry.id   f15bb8a48d48c78eaa042070c1e37c05
#
_cell.length_a   1.000
_cell.length_b   1.000
_cell.length_c   1.000
_cell.angle_alpha   90.00
_cell.angle_beta   90.00
_cell.angle_gamma   90.00
#
_symmetry.space_group_name_H-M   'P 1'
#
loop_
_entity.id
_entity.type
_entity.pdbx_description
1 polymer ?
#
loop_
_entity_poly.entity_id
_entity_poly.type
_entity_poly.pdbx_seq_one_letter_code
_entity_poly.pdbx_strand_id
1 'polypeptide(L)'
;FNNKNNSAKSKPMKTFKKIIVIVVILMVILALRTMWYAGIFRPLSPVDQQAHTLITGMVGAEDITIDQSTGLALVSSTDRRKALQGDAVKGAIYQLDFMAKEPVFKVLTTSFDQDDFRPHGISLYTDPLDSTKWLFVVNHRISGHSIEIFQYTDTSLIHSETIKSTLMKKPNDVVGVGKRSFYFTNDHDSDGGGFSSFEDFLLIGTGSVVYYDGNDMKMLDDGIRYANGINA
;
A
#
# COMPACT_ATOMS: atom_id res chain seq x y z
N PHE A 1 -61.03 14.33 -51.01
CA PHE A 1 -60.45 13.91 -49.73
C PHE A 1 -58.95 13.86 -49.89
N ASN A 2 -58.28 14.92 -49.38
CA ASN A 2 -56.84 15.08 -49.47
C ASN A 2 -56.28 14.80 -48.08
N ASN A 3 -55.68 13.64 -47.84
CA ASN A 3 -55.05 13.26 -46.58
C ASN A 3 -53.57 13.58 -46.73
N LYS A 4 -53.15 14.74 -46.20
CA LYS A 4 -51.73 15.10 -46.01
C LYS A 4 -51.18 14.45 -44.75
N ASN A 5 -50.59 13.29 -44.89
CA ASN A 5 -49.76 12.71 -43.87
C ASN A 5 -48.48 13.53 -43.74
N ASN A 6 -48.44 14.48 -42.77
CA ASN A 6 -47.22 15.11 -42.32
C ASN A 6 -46.47 14.13 -41.40
N SER A 7 -45.56 13.35 -41.93
CA SER A 7 -44.62 12.59 -41.14
C SER A 7 -43.59 13.57 -40.54
N ALA A 8 -43.67 13.78 -39.28
CA ALA A 8 -42.67 14.52 -38.53
C ALA A 8 -41.31 13.82 -38.67
N LYS A 9 -40.43 14.35 -39.49
CA LYS A 9 -39.05 13.91 -39.65
C LYS A 9 -38.30 14.15 -38.35
N SER A 10 -37.90 13.08 -37.74
CA SER A 10 -37.13 12.99 -36.50
C SER A 10 -35.85 13.82 -36.54
N LYS A 11 -35.66 14.69 -35.53
CA LYS A 11 -34.40 15.42 -35.25
C LYS A 11 -33.45 14.69 -34.26
N PRO A 12 -33.37 13.34 -34.14
CA PRO A 12 -32.54 12.70 -33.09
C PRO A 12 -31.04 12.69 -33.43
N MET A 13 -30.69 12.65 -34.73
CA MET A 13 -29.29 12.45 -35.14
C MET A 13 -28.37 13.64 -34.86
N LYS A 14 -28.88 14.88 -34.92
CA LYS A 14 -28.07 16.08 -34.58
C LYS A 14 -27.82 16.19 -33.08
N THR A 15 -28.81 15.84 -32.26
CA THR A 15 -28.70 15.84 -30.79
C THR A 15 -27.75 14.74 -30.32
N PHE A 16 -27.83 13.54 -30.89
CA PHE A 16 -26.94 12.43 -30.61
C PHE A 16 -25.47 12.77 -30.91
N LYS A 17 -25.17 13.37 -32.05
CA LYS A 17 -23.80 13.83 -32.38
C LYS A 17 -23.29 14.87 -31.40
N LYS A 18 -24.12 15.81 -30.92
CA LYS A 18 -23.73 16.78 -29.91
C LYS A 18 -23.40 16.11 -28.58
N ILE A 19 -24.19 15.13 -28.16
CA ILE A 19 -23.92 14.36 -26.93
C ILE A 19 -22.56 13.64 -27.03
N ILE A 20 -22.29 12.97 -28.16
CA ILE A 20 -20.98 12.30 -28.37
C ILE A 20 -19.84 13.30 -28.27
N VAL A 21 -19.93 14.46 -28.91
CA VAL A 21 -18.89 15.49 -28.84
C VAL A 21 -18.68 15.98 -27.42
N ILE A 22 -19.75 16.21 -26.65
CA ILE A 22 -19.65 16.61 -25.25
C ILE A 22 -18.95 15.52 -24.43
N VAL A 23 -19.33 14.25 -24.58
CA VAL A 23 -18.70 13.12 -23.88
C VAL A 23 -17.22 13.02 -24.22
N VAL A 24 -16.82 13.16 -25.47
CA VAL A 24 -15.42 13.17 -25.90
C VAL A 24 -14.66 14.32 -25.26
N ILE A 25 -15.22 15.53 -25.24
CA ILE A 25 -14.58 16.68 -24.58
C ILE A 25 -14.40 16.41 -23.09
N LEU A 26 -15.42 15.89 -22.41
CA LEU A 26 -15.31 15.54 -20.97
C LEU A 26 -14.25 14.49 -20.72
N MET A 27 -14.14 13.45 -21.56
CA MET A 27 -13.08 12.44 -21.46
C MET A 27 -11.68 13.05 -21.64
N VAL A 28 -11.52 13.97 -22.61
CA VAL A 28 -10.25 14.67 -22.83
C VAL A 28 -9.88 15.54 -21.61
N ILE A 29 -10.85 16.30 -21.07
CA ILE A 29 -10.63 17.12 -19.86
C ILE A 29 -10.22 16.23 -18.69
N LEU A 30 -10.90 15.10 -18.50
CA LEU A 30 -10.59 14.14 -17.43
C LEU A 30 -9.18 13.56 -17.61
N ALA A 31 -8.81 13.15 -18.82
CA ALA A 31 -7.47 12.65 -19.13
C ALA A 31 -6.38 13.71 -18.85
N LEU A 32 -6.57 14.94 -19.31
CA LEU A 32 -5.62 16.04 -19.07
C LEU A 32 -5.51 16.35 -17.58
N ARG A 33 -6.62 16.33 -16.83
CA ARG A 33 -6.62 16.49 -15.37
C ARG A 33 -5.80 15.40 -14.71
N THR A 34 -6.03 14.12 -15.05
CA THR A 34 -5.29 13.00 -14.52
C THR A 34 -3.80 13.11 -14.83
N MET A 35 -3.43 13.43 -16.07
CA MET A 35 -2.03 13.64 -16.47
C MET A 35 -1.36 14.78 -15.68
N TRP A 36 -2.10 15.86 -15.43
CA TRP A 36 -1.60 16.98 -14.62
C TRP A 36 -1.30 16.56 -13.18
N TYR A 37 -2.24 15.88 -12.53
CA TYR A 37 -2.08 15.40 -11.15
C TYR A 37 -1.03 14.28 -11.04
N ALA A 38 -0.89 13.43 -12.05
CA ALA A 38 0.17 12.43 -12.14
C ALA A 38 1.57 13.04 -12.35
N GLY A 39 1.66 14.35 -12.53
CA GLY A 39 2.93 15.03 -12.67
C GLY A 39 3.64 14.78 -14.01
N ILE A 40 2.95 14.29 -15.05
CA ILE A 40 3.55 13.96 -16.35
C ILE A 40 4.22 15.19 -17.00
N PHE A 41 3.70 16.39 -16.71
CA PHE A 41 4.26 17.63 -17.20
C PHE A 41 5.31 18.28 -16.30
N ARG A 42 5.66 17.63 -15.17
CA ARG A 42 6.70 18.15 -14.27
C ARG A 42 8.07 17.75 -14.78
N PRO A 43 9.00 18.69 -15.01
CA PRO A 43 10.37 18.34 -15.33
C PRO A 43 11.00 17.66 -14.10
N LEU A 44 11.45 16.41 -14.27
CA LEU A 44 12.21 15.69 -13.27
C LEU A 44 13.69 15.89 -13.58
N SER A 45 14.38 16.62 -12.71
CA SER A 45 15.85 16.73 -12.76
C SER A 45 16.42 15.84 -11.68
N PRO A 46 17.32 14.90 -12.01
CA PRO A 46 18.05 14.13 -10.99
C PRO A 46 18.78 15.11 -10.06
N VAL A 47 18.50 15.06 -8.76
CA VAL A 47 19.12 15.95 -7.78
C VAL A 47 20.41 15.38 -7.25
N ASP A 48 20.56 14.06 -7.29
CA ASP A 48 21.70 13.36 -6.73
C ASP A 48 22.52 12.67 -7.84
N GLN A 49 23.80 13.00 -7.87
CA GLN A 49 24.81 12.37 -8.73
C GLN A 49 25.84 11.57 -7.91
N GLN A 50 25.56 11.30 -6.63
CA GLN A 50 26.46 10.54 -5.79
C GLN A 50 26.48 9.06 -6.20
N ALA A 51 27.57 8.39 -5.88
CA ALA A 51 27.69 6.96 -6.10
C ALA A 51 26.71 6.21 -5.21
N HIS A 52 25.87 5.37 -5.79
CA HIS A 52 24.93 4.52 -5.08
C HIS A 52 25.50 3.11 -4.96
N THR A 53 25.31 2.48 -3.81
CA THR A 53 25.61 1.06 -3.60
C THR A 53 24.30 0.27 -3.75
N LEU A 54 24.26 -0.62 -4.72
CA LEU A 54 23.11 -1.51 -4.92
C LEU A 54 23.26 -2.74 -4.03
N ILE A 55 22.33 -2.92 -3.08
CA ILE A 55 22.23 -4.13 -2.27
C ILE A 55 21.22 -5.05 -2.95
N THR A 56 21.66 -6.23 -3.37
CA THR A 56 20.85 -7.22 -4.08
C THR A 56 20.55 -8.42 -3.19
N GLY A 57 19.57 -9.27 -3.60
CA GLY A 57 19.22 -10.51 -2.91
C GLY A 57 17.91 -10.47 -2.13
N MET A 58 17.33 -9.29 -1.92
CA MET A 58 15.98 -9.12 -1.34
C MET A 58 14.98 -8.84 -2.47
N VAL A 59 14.22 -9.87 -2.88
CA VAL A 59 13.31 -9.75 -4.03
C VAL A 59 12.03 -9.03 -3.61
N GLY A 60 11.77 -7.87 -4.21
CA GLY A 60 10.59 -7.07 -3.90
C GLY A 60 10.64 -6.47 -2.50
N ALA A 61 11.82 -5.97 -2.09
CA ALA A 61 11.96 -5.13 -0.91
C ALA A 61 10.98 -3.95 -1.03
N GLU A 62 10.24 -3.67 0.02
CA GLU A 62 9.15 -2.72 -0.03
C GLU A 62 9.25 -1.60 0.99
N ASP A 63 9.35 -1.96 2.27
CA ASP A 63 9.41 -1.00 3.34
C ASP A 63 10.60 -1.27 4.27
N ILE A 64 11.09 -0.21 4.91
CA ILE A 64 12.27 -0.24 5.76
C ILE A 64 12.04 0.59 7.03
N THR A 65 12.36 -0.02 8.18
CA THR A 65 12.43 0.68 9.46
C THR A 65 13.80 0.49 10.08
N ILE A 66 14.29 1.47 10.85
CA ILE A 66 15.63 1.45 11.42
C ILE A 66 15.53 1.40 12.94
N ASP A 67 16.20 0.43 13.52
CA ASP A 67 16.44 0.39 14.96
C ASP A 67 17.48 1.47 15.34
N GLN A 68 16.99 2.56 15.92
CA GLN A 68 17.81 3.72 16.26
C GLN A 68 18.90 3.38 17.31
N SER A 69 18.72 2.32 18.09
CA SER A 69 19.69 1.94 19.13
C SER A 69 20.89 1.17 18.58
N THR A 70 20.70 0.42 17.51
CA THR A 70 21.73 -0.43 16.89
C THR A 70 22.19 0.07 15.53
N GLY A 71 21.40 0.91 14.85
CA GLY A 71 21.61 1.31 13.46
C GLY A 71 21.24 0.22 12.44
N LEU A 72 20.69 -0.92 12.89
CA LEU A 72 20.26 -1.99 11.99
C LEU A 72 18.92 -1.67 11.34
N ALA A 73 18.81 -1.94 10.04
CA ALA A 73 17.56 -1.80 9.30
C ALA A 73 16.80 -3.13 9.27
N LEU A 74 15.48 -3.05 9.41
CA LEU A 74 14.55 -4.14 9.11
C LEU A 74 13.85 -3.83 7.79
N VAL A 75 13.80 -4.82 6.89
CA VAL A 75 13.26 -4.66 5.53
C VAL A 75 12.23 -5.73 5.27
N SER A 76 11.03 -5.34 4.87
CA SER A 76 10.01 -6.26 4.36
C SER A 76 10.29 -6.61 2.91
N SER A 77 10.07 -7.87 2.54
CA SER A 77 10.34 -8.33 1.17
C SER A 77 9.39 -9.44 0.77
N THR A 78 8.75 -9.29 -0.38
CA THR A 78 7.84 -10.26 -1.00
C THR A 78 7.92 -10.19 -2.51
N ASP A 79 8.08 -11.32 -3.21
CA ASP A 79 8.02 -11.35 -4.67
C ASP A 79 6.56 -11.15 -5.15
N ARG A 80 6.10 -9.90 -5.12
CA ARG A 80 4.74 -9.53 -5.53
C ARG A 80 4.45 -9.85 -7.00
N ARG A 81 5.45 -9.84 -7.86
CA ARG A 81 5.27 -10.16 -9.29
C ARG A 81 4.88 -11.61 -9.48
N LYS A 82 5.56 -12.53 -8.79
CA LYS A 82 5.19 -13.95 -8.78
C LYS A 82 3.84 -14.16 -8.11
N ALA A 83 3.58 -13.50 -6.98
CA ALA A 83 2.28 -13.58 -6.31
C ALA A 83 1.12 -13.17 -7.23
N LEU A 84 1.27 -12.12 -8.04
CA LEU A 84 0.28 -11.69 -9.04
C LEU A 84 0.09 -12.68 -10.19
N GLN A 85 1.10 -13.54 -10.47
CA GLN A 85 1.01 -14.62 -11.44
C GLN A 85 0.33 -15.88 -10.87
N GLY A 86 -0.02 -15.85 -9.58
CA GLY A 86 -0.68 -16.96 -8.90
C GLY A 86 0.28 -17.95 -8.24
N ASP A 87 1.58 -17.66 -8.25
CA ASP A 87 2.57 -18.51 -7.61
C ASP A 87 2.44 -18.46 -6.07
N ALA A 88 2.71 -19.60 -5.42
CA ALA A 88 2.88 -19.63 -3.98
C ALA A 88 4.16 -18.90 -3.59
N VAL A 89 4.02 -17.76 -2.91
CA VAL A 89 5.15 -16.91 -2.50
C VAL A 89 5.10 -16.73 -1.00
N LYS A 90 6.23 -17.00 -0.34
CA LYS A 90 6.49 -16.64 1.05
C LYS A 90 7.49 -15.50 1.07
N GLY A 91 7.11 -14.39 1.68
CA GLY A 91 7.99 -13.25 1.93
C GLY A 91 8.78 -13.42 3.22
N ALA A 92 9.58 -12.41 3.55
CA ALA A 92 10.41 -12.41 4.75
C ALA A 92 10.65 -11.00 5.28
N ILE A 93 11.02 -10.91 6.55
CA ILE A 93 11.66 -9.74 7.15
C ILE A 93 13.17 -10.01 7.19
N TYR A 94 13.90 -9.09 6.60
CA TYR A 94 15.37 -9.09 6.62
C TYR A 94 15.88 -8.07 7.61
N GLN A 95 16.99 -8.41 8.27
CA GLN A 95 17.81 -7.46 9.01
C GLN A 95 19.03 -7.13 8.16
N LEU A 96 19.34 -5.85 8.04
CA LEU A 96 20.43 -5.34 7.22
C LEU A 96 21.31 -4.40 8.04
N ASP A 97 22.60 -4.66 8.07
CA ASP A 97 23.62 -3.69 8.48
C ASP A 97 24.13 -2.96 7.24
N PHE A 98 23.56 -1.80 6.96
CA PHE A 98 23.98 -0.99 5.81
C PHE A 98 25.22 -0.12 6.08
N MET A 99 25.67 -0.04 7.34
CA MET A 99 26.91 0.64 7.73
C MET A 99 28.13 -0.27 7.64
N ALA A 100 27.92 -1.57 7.52
CA ALA A 100 29.03 -2.51 7.30
C ALA A 100 29.74 -2.22 5.97
N LYS A 101 31.05 -2.46 5.93
CA LYS A 101 31.86 -2.27 4.72
C LYS A 101 31.32 -3.05 3.52
N GLU A 102 30.80 -4.26 3.79
CA GLU A 102 30.03 -5.06 2.85
C GLU A 102 28.68 -5.34 3.51
N PRO A 103 27.58 -4.77 2.99
CA PRO A 103 26.26 -4.97 3.57
C PRO A 103 25.88 -6.45 3.61
N VAL A 104 25.61 -6.96 4.80
CA VAL A 104 25.16 -8.33 5.02
C VAL A 104 23.72 -8.29 5.53
N PHE A 105 22.87 -9.13 4.97
CA PHE A 105 21.51 -9.27 5.43
C PHE A 105 21.23 -10.68 5.96
N LYS A 106 20.35 -10.74 6.94
CA LYS A 106 19.89 -11.97 7.60
C LYS A 106 18.37 -12.04 7.56
N VAL A 107 17.82 -13.20 7.24
CA VAL A 107 16.38 -13.45 7.37
C VAL A 107 16.02 -13.66 8.84
N LEU A 108 15.09 -12.86 9.37
CA LEU A 108 14.62 -12.97 10.76
C LEU A 108 13.39 -13.84 10.94
N THR A 109 12.62 -14.07 9.87
CA THR A 109 11.34 -14.80 9.90
C THR A 109 11.46 -16.27 9.51
N THR A 110 12.66 -16.86 9.58
CA THR A 110 12.87 -18.30 9.26
C THR A 110 12.05 -19.25 10.12
N SER A 111 11.81 -18.89 11.39
CA SER A 111 11.02 -19.68 12.34
C SER A 111 9.53 -19.33 12.33
N PHE A 112 9.11 -18.36 11.54
CA PHE A 112 7.71 -17.98 11.44
C PHE A 112 6.99 -18.92 10.46
N ASP A 113 6.20 -19.84 11.01
CA ASP A 113 5.55 -20.92 10.28
C ASP A 113 4.18 -20.48 9.70
N GLN A 114 4.23 -19.55 8.73
CA GLN A 114 3.06 -19.17 7.93
C GLN A 114 3.45 -19.14 6.46
N ASP A 115 2.94 -20.06 5.67
CA ASP A 115 3.27 -20.19 4.25
C ASP A 115 2.76 -19.01 3.41
N ASP A 116 1.68 -18.34 3.83
CA ASP A 116 1.13 -17.17 3.17
C ASP A 116 1.59 -15.83 3.80
N PHE A 117 2.79 -15.81 4.39
CA PHE A 117 3.40 -14.59 4.89
C PHE A 117 3.89 -13.71 3.74
N ARG A 118 3.26 -12.55 3.58
CA ARG A 118 3.55 -11.58 2.51
C ARG A 118 3.66 -10.18 3.11
N PRO A 119 4.79 -9.88 3.79
CA PRO A 119 4.99 -8.61 4.46
C PRO A 119 5.01 -7.44 3.47
N HIS A 120 4.42 -6.32 3.91
CA HIS A 120 4.33 -5.06 3.20
C HIS A 120 4.85 -3.92 4.08
N GLY A 121 4.02 -2.95 4.50
CA GLY A 121 4.41 -1.90 5.43
C GLY A 121 4.87 -2.46 6.79
N ILE A 122 5.90 -1.86 7.39
CA ILE A 122 6.45 -2.28 8.68
C ILE A 122 6.81 -1.10 9.57
N SER A 123 6.67 -1.28 10.89
CA SER A 123 7.07 -0.26 11.85
C SER A 123 7.71 -0.88 13.09
N LEU A 124 8.87 -0.38 13.47
CA LEU A 124 9.53 -0.76 14.72
C LEU A 124 9.19 0.26 15.81
N TYR A 125 8.51 -0.19 16.85
CA TYR A 125 8.24 0.57 18.07
C TYR A 125 9.17 0.11 19.19
N THR A 126 9.81 1.05 19.88
CA THR A 126 10.56 0.81 21.09
C THR A 126 9.80 1.37 22.28
N ASP A 127 9.47 0.52 23.26
CA ASP A 127 8.74 0.94 24.44
C ASP A 127 9.65 1.83 25.32
N PRO A 128 9.25 3.05 25.65
CA PRO A 128 10.09 3.97 26.44
C PRO A 128 10.25 3.57 27.90
N LEU A 129 9.40 2.65 28.40
CA LEU A 129 9.43 2.24 29.82
C LEU A 129 10.43 1.11 30.08
N ASP A 130 10.54 0.15 29.17
CA ASP A 130 11.36 -1.05 29.36
C ASP A 130 12.29 -1.36 28.19
N SER A 131 12.33 -0.49 27.18
CA SER A 131 13.15 -0.61 25.98
C SER A 131 12.88 -1.89 25.15
N THR A 132 11.76 -2.58 25.38
CA THR A 132 11.37 -3.71 24.54
C THR A 132 10.96 -3.19 23.15
N LYS A 133 11.33 -3.95 22.13
CA LYS A 133 11.11 -3.59 20.73
C LYS A 133 10.04 -4.47 20.10
N TRP A 134 9.12 -3.85 19.36
CA TRP A 134 7.98 -4.49 18.75
C TRP A 134 7.88 -4.12 17.28
N LEU A 135 7.93 -5.12 16.40
CA LEU A 135 7.77 -4.93 14.97
C LEU A 135 6.32 -5.24 14.59
N PHE A 136 5.67 -4.27 13.99
CA PHE A 136 4.35 -4.40 13.36
C PHE A 136 4.55 -4.62 11.88
N VAL A 137 3.81 -5.55 11.30
CA VAL A 137 3.96 -5.95 9.90
C VAL A 137 2.59 -6.10 9.25
N VAL A 138 2.31 -5.33 8.22
CA VAL A 138 1.18 -5.59 7.33
C VAL A 138 1.44 -6.88 6.58
N ASN A 139 0.51 -7.83 6.65
CA ASN A 139 0.62 -9.12 5.99
C ASN A 139 -0.52 -9.32 4.99
N HIS A 140 -0.19 -9.33 3.70
CA HIS A 140 -1.13 -9.56 2.61
C HIS A 140 -1.37 -11.06 2.36
N ARG A 141 -2.05 -11.72 3.30
CA ARG A 141 -2.37 -13.14 3.19
C ARG A 141 -3.40 -13.40 2.09
N ILE A 142 -3.34 -14.59 1.51
CA ILE A 142 -4.39 -15.06 0.58
C ILE A 142 -5.75 -15.17 1.29
N SER A 143 -5.72 -15.55 2.58
CA SER A 143 -6.90 -15.74 3.41
C SER A 143 -7.50 -14.45 4.00
N GLY A 144 -7.02 -13.28 3.56
CA GLY A 144 -7.38 -11.96 4.08
C GLY A 144 -6.23 -11.31 4.86
N HIS A 145 -6.25 -10.00 4.92
CA HIS A 145 -5.17 -9.20 5.51
C HIS A 145 -5.08 -9.33 7.03
N SER A 146 -3.88 -9.13 7.56
CA SER A 146 -3.61 -9.07 9.00
C SER A 146 -2.48 -8.09 9.31
N ILE A 147 -2.39 -7.68 10.58
CA ILE A 147 -1.18 -7.11 11.16
C ILE A 147 -0.56 -8.16 12.05
N GLU A 148 0.69 -8.53 11.77
CA GLU A 148 1.48 -9.42 12.61
C GLU A 148 2.31 -8.59 13.58
N ILE A 149 2.32 -8.97 14.86
CA ILE A 149 3.10 -8.31 15.90
C ILE A 149 4.20 -9.26 16.33
N PHE A 150 5.44 -8.81 16.26
CA PHE A 150 6.62 -9.55 16.70
C PHE A 150 7.34 -8.79 17.79
N GLN A 151 7.85 -9.51 18.78
CA GLN A 151 8.90 -8.98 19.65
C GLN A 151 10.25 -9.10 18.92
N TYR A 152 10.96 -7.98 18.79
CA TYR A 152 12.27 -7.93 18.17
C TYR A 152 13.38 -7.94 19.24
N THR A 153 14.36 -8.83 19.09
CA THR A 153 15.45 -9.06 20.05
C THR A 153 16.82 -8.79 19.44
N ASP A 154 16.96 -7.80 18.55
CA ASP A 154 18.18 -7.46 17.79
C ASP A 154 18.74 -8.61 16.91
N THR A 155 18.37 -9.85 17.15
CA THR A 155 18.85 -11.02 16.39
C THR A 155 17.75 -11.92 15.86
N SER A 156 16.50 -11.76 16.36
CA SER A 156 15.36 -12.59 15.98
C SER A 156 14.04 -11.86 16.13
N LEU A 157 13.04 -12.37 15.44
CA LEU A 157 11.63 -11.97 15.58
C LEU A 157 10.88 -13.14 16.23
N ILE A 158 10.24 -12.87 17.36
CA ILE A 158 9.38 -13.81 18.07
C ILE A 158 7.95 -13.38 17.83
N HIS A 159 7.18 -14.18 17.09
CA HIS A 159 5.77 -13.86 16.80
C HIS A 159 4.96 -13.85 18.10
N SER A 160 4.23 -12.78 18.32
CA SER A 160 3.40 -12.56 19.50
C SER A 160 1.92 -12.69 19.20
N GLU A 161 1.45 -12.03 18.14
CA GLU A 161 0.02 -11.93 17.86
C GLU A 161 -0.26 -11.67 16.38
N THR A 162 -1.38 -12.21 15.88
CA THR A 162 -1.97 -11.90 14.57
C THR A 162 -3.29 -11.14 14.79
N ILE A 163 -3.37 -9.90 14.37
CA ILE A 163 -4.57 -9.08 14.45
C ILE A 163 -5.28 -9.07 13.11
N LYS A 164 -6.60 -9.33 13.11
CA LYS A 164 -7.47 -9.30 11.92
C LYS A 164 -8.70 -8.43 12.19
N SER A 165 -9.17 -7.75 11.16
CA SER A 165 -10.40 -6.96 11.24
C SER A 165 -11.03 -6.79 9.86
N THR A 166 -12.34 -6.58 9.85
CA THR A 166 -13.08 -6.17 8.64
C THR A 166 -12.74 -4.74 8.19
N LEU A 167 -12.06 -3.96 9.02
CA LEU A 167 -11.53 -2.64 8.68
C LEU A 167 -10.20 -2.72 7.92
N MET A 168 -9.54 -3.88 7.85
CA MET A 168 -8.35 -4.12 7.02
C MET A 168 -8.79 -4.44 5.60
N LYS A 169 -9.16 -3.42 4.85
CA LYS A 169 -9.64 -3.56 3.46
C LYS A 169 -8.50 -3.86 2.50
N LYS A 170 -7.52 -2.98 2.47
CA LYS A 170 -6.29 -3.12 1.71
C LYS A 170 -5.19 -2.36 2.45
N PRO A 171 -4.74 -2.90 3.59
CA PRO A 171 -3.76 -2.22 4.42
C PRO A 171 -2.44 -2.04 3.66
N ASN A 172 -1.91 -0.82 3.68
CA ASN A 172 -0.67 -0.51 2.98
C ASN A 172 0.49 -0.38 3.96
N ASP A 173 0.36 0.50 4.95
CA ASP A 173 1.41 0.78 5.91
C ASP A 173 0.87 0.80 7.33
N VAL A 174 1.78 0.69 8.30
CA VAL A 174 1.48 0.63 9.73
C VAL A 174 2.48 1.45 10.53
N VAL A 175 2.03 2.11 11.61
CA VAL A 175 2.91 2.73 12.60
C VAL A 175 2.55 2.29 14.01
N GLY A 176 3.49 1.64 14.71
CA GLY A 176 3.35 1.25 16.10
C GLY A 176 3.48 2.45 17.04
N VAL A 177 2.54 2.58 17.99
CA VAL A 177 2.52 3.65 19.00
C VAL A 177 2.44 3.10 20.44
N GLY A 178 2.50 1.80 20.58
CA GLY A 178 2.56 1.06 21.85
C GLY A 178 2.83 -0.42 21.58
N LYS A 179 3.00 -1.24 22.61
CA LYS A 179 3.30 -2.69 22.44
C LYS A 179 2.24 -3.45 21.66
N ARG A 180 0.98 -3.00 21.69
CA ARG A 180 -0.16 -3.59 20.98
C ARG A 180 -1.04 -2.54 20.30
N SER A 181 -0.65 -1.27 20.30
CA SER A 181 -1.42 -0.20 19.65
C SER A 181 -0.70 0.36 18.44
N PHE A 182 -1.46 0.60 17.37
CA PHE A 182 -0.92 1.03 16.09
C PHE A 182 -1.98 1.76 15.24
N TYR A 183 -1.50 2.55 14.30
CA TYR A 183 -2.31 3.03 13.18
C TYR A 183 -1.93 2.27 11.93
N PHE A 184 -2.86 2.14 11.00
CA PHE A 184 -2.57 1.66 9.65
C PHE A 184 -3.40 2.39 8.60
N THR A 185 -2.89 2.41 7.39
CA THR A 185 -3.57 2.95 6.22
C THR A 185 -4.17 1.82 5.39
N ASN A 186 -5.38 2.04 4.83
CA ASN A 186 -5.86 1.30 3.67
C ASN A 186 -5.69 2.19 2.44
N ASP A 187 -5.01 1.72 1.41
CA ASP A 187 -4.85 2.48 0.17
C ASP A 187 -6.18 2.56 -0.62
N HIS A 188 -7.04 1.54 -0.51
CA HIS A 188 -8.38 1.45 -1.10
C HIS A 188 -9.38 0.81 -0.15
N ASP A 189 -10.69 0.98 -0.42
CA ASP A 189 -11.79 0.32 0.31
C ASP A 189 -12.17 -1.06 -0.27
N SER A 190 -11.43 -1.55 -1.25
CA SER A 190 -11.66 -2.84 -1.92
C SER A 190 -10.37 -3.63 -2.09
N ASP A 191 -10.45 -4.96 -2.00
CA ASP A 191 -9.32 -5.88 -2.16
C ASP A 191 -8.71 -5.93 -3.58
N GLY A 192 -8.98 -4.95 -4.40
CA GLY A 192 -8.50 -4.88 -5.77
C GLY A 192 -9.47 -5.46 -6.80
N GLY A 193 -9.07 -5.39 -8.05
CA GLY A 193 -9.87 -5.71 -9.23
C GLY A 193 -9.87 -4.52 -10.18
N GLY A 194 -10.50 -4.64 -11.35
CA GLY A 194 -10.53 -3.56 -12.32
C GLY A 194 -11.14 -2.24 -11.82
N PHE A 195 -11.82 -2.28 -10.67
CA PHE A 195 -12.46 -1.10 -10.08
C PHE A 195 -11.45 -0.21 -9.35
N SER A 196 -10.47 -0.76 -8.64
CA SER A 196 -9.45 0.05 -7.94
C SER A 196 -8.57 0.85 -8.91
N SER A 197 -8.19 0.27 -10.06
CA SER A 197 -7.48 1.00 -11.10
C SER A 197 -8.31 2.15 -11.70
N PHE A 198 -9.64 2.01 -11.72
CA PHE A 198 -10.55 3.06 -12.18
C PHE A 198 -10.66 4.19 -11.13
N GLU A 199 -10.69 3.84 -9.85
CA GLU A 199 -10.65 4.79 -8.73
C GLU A 199 -9.37 5.62 -8.76
N ASP A 200 -8.21 4.97 -8.97
CA ASP A 200 -6.93 5.65 -9.14
C ASP A 200 -6.92 6.61 -10.32
N PHE A 201 -7.40 6.16 -11.48
CA PHE A 201 -7.49 6.99 -12.68
C PHE A 201 -8.41 8.20 -12.47
N LEU A 202 -9.52 8.02 -11.77
CA LEU A 202 -10.45 9.11 -11.46
C LEU A 202 -10.05 9.93 -10.24
N LEU A 203 -9.02 9.53 -9.50
CA LEU A 203 -8.58 10.14 -8.24
C LEU A 203 -9.71 10.16 -7.20
N ILE A 204 -10.45 9.07 -7.10
CA ILE A 204 -11.48 8.88 -6.08
C ILE A 204 -10.80 8.52 -4.77
N GLY A 205 -11.11 9.23 -3.69
CA GLY A 205 -10.59 8.92 -2.37
C GLY A 205 -11.43 7.81 -1.74
N THR A 206 -10.86 6.61 -1.61
CA THR A 206 -11.46 5.46 -0.91
C THR A 206 -10.55 4.93 0.18
N GLY A 207 -9.33 5.47 0.30
CA GLY A 207 -8.39 5.12 1.35
C GLY A 207 -8.81 5.64 2.72
N SER A 208 -8.28 5.03 3.77
CA SER A 208 -8.62 5.34 5.16
C SER A 208 -7.44 5.19 6.11
N VAL A 209 -7.58 5.79 7.30
CA VAL A 209 -6.70 5.59 8.45
C VAL A 209 -7.49 4.94 9.56
N VAL A 210 -6.95 3.87 10.13
CA VAL A 210 -7.56 3.11 11.22
C VAL A 210 -6.59 3.04 12.40
N TYR A 211 -7.13 3.17 13.60
CA TYR A 211 -6.40 3.02 14.87
C TYR A 211 -6.84 1.76 15.60
N TYR A 212 -5.89 1.02 16.14
CA TYR A 212 -6.09 -0.08 17.08
C TYR A 212 -5.49 0.28 18.43
N ASP A 213 -6.30 0.27 19.50
CA ASP A 213 -5.88 0.67 20.86
C ASP A 213 -5.32 -0.49 21.70
N GLY A 214 -5.22 -1.70 21.11
CA GLY A 214 -4.87 -2.94 21.78
C GLY A 214 -6.08 -3.85 22.06
N ASN A 215 -7.32 -3.36 21.89
CA ASN A 215 -8.56 -4.12 22.05
C ASN A 215 -9.52 -3.90 20.89
N ASP A 216 -9.79 -2.64 20.56
CA ASP A 216 -10.79 -2.25 19.55
C ASP A 216 -10.15 -1.46 18.40
N MET A 217 -10.72 -1.62 17.20
CA MET A 217 -10.35 -0.84 16.02
C MET A 217 -11.37 0.25 15.75
N LYS A 218 -10.84 1.43 15.40
CA LYS A 218 -11.64 2.59 15.04
C LYS A 218 -11.11 3.23 13.78
N MET A 219 -11.97 3.41 12.78
CA MET A 219 -11.66 4.26 11.63
C MET A 219 -11.61 5.72 12.10
N LEU A 220 -10.51 6.41 11.81
CA LEU A 220 -10.30 7.80 12.20
C LEU A 220 -10.59 8.77 11.07
N ASP A 221 -10.23 8.39 9.85
CA ASP A 221 -10.41 9.22 8.66
C ASP A 221 -10.63 8.33 7.44
N ASP A 222 -11.38 8.82 6.46
CA ASP A 222 -11.67 8.14 5.20
C ASP A 222 -11.68 9.13 4.04
N GLY A 223 -11.98 8.64 2.83
CA GLY A 223 -12.01 9.51 1.65
C GLY A 223 -10.62 9.98 1.19
N ILE A 224 -9.55 9.35 1.67
CA ILE A 224 -8.18 9.68 1.32
C ILE A 224 -7.85 9.06 -0.04
N ARG A 225 -7.21 9.86 -0.91
CA ARG A 225 -6.77 9.37 -2.22
C ARG A 225 -5.47 8.60 -2.07
N TYR A 226 -5.55 7.27 -2.16
CA TYR A 226 -4.40 6.38 -2.10
C TYR A 226 -3.57 6.61 -0.82
N ALA A 227 -4.18 6.33 0.34
CA ALA A 227 -3.50 6.42 1.64
C ALA A 227 -2.38 5.36 1.69
N ASN A 228 -1.15 5.79 1.45
CA ASN A 228 0.03 4.93 1.40
C ASN A 228 0.78 4.98 2.74
N GLY A 229 1.94 5.59 2.83
CA GLY A 229 2.75 5.65 4.03
C GLY A 229 2.09 6.33 5.23
N ILE A 230 2.43 5.89 6.46
CA ILE A 230 2.05 6.53 7.71
C ILE A 230 3.24 6.60 8.66
N ASN A 231 3.35 7.70 9.40
CA ASN A 231 4.40 7.91 10.40
C ASN A 231 3.84 8.70 11.60
N ALA A 232 4.44 8.51 12.80
CA ALA A 232 4.06 9.17 14.04
C ALA A 232 5.29 9.71 14.79
#